data_59f6fcd096ec29f64f6e70589090f7fb
#
_entry.id   59f6fcd096ec29f64f6e70589090f7fb
#
_cell.length_a   1.000
_cell.length_b   1.000
_cell.length_c   1.000
_cell.angle_alpha   90.00
_cell.angle_beta   90.00
_cell.angle_gamma   90.00
#
_symmetry.space_group_name_H-M   'P 1'
#
loop_
_entity.id
_entity.type
_entity.pdbx_description
1 polymer ?
#
loop_
_entity_poly.entity_id
_entity_poly.type
_entity_poly.pdbx_seq_one_letter_code
_entity_poly.pdbx_strand_id
1 'polypeptide(L)'
;MVSVEPPNRPLPNRPSASAAHRRDDWKFGFVGSRDRNSGMIHLPPARVSEKGGAVDDMEPVPMAATVGTVVSFTIDKLVYSPSPPVVFAVVDFDGGGRAPLELADCGPDEIEVGMRVLPTFRRLFTADEIHNYFWKVAPVRGVR
;
A
#
# COMPACT_ATOMS: atom_id res chain seq x y z
N MET A 1 2.97 -10.52 29.21
CA MET A 1 3.79 -10.59 27.99
C MET A 1 4.42 -9.22 27.80
N VAL A 2 5.73 -9.14 27.99
CA VAL A 2 6.46 -7.86 27.82
C VAL A 2 6.62 -7.66 26.31
N SER A 3 6.02 -6.61 25.78
CA SER A 3 6.29 -6.19 24.39
C SER A 3 7.70 -5.63 24.35
N VAL A 4 8.63 -6.38 23.81
CA VAL A 4 10.00 -5.89 23.60
C VAL A 4 9.97 -5.07 22.30
N GLU A 5 9.85 -3.75 22.45
CA GLU A 5 10.15 -2.86 21.32
C GLU A 5 11.66 -2.97 21.01
N PRO A 6 12.04 -3.14 19.75
CA PRO A 6 13.45 -3.16 19.39
C PRO A 6 14.08 -1.79 19.74
N PRO A 7 15.21 -1.77 20.43
CA PRO A 7 15.78 -0.55 21.03
C PRO A 7 16.27 0.50 20.03
N ASN A 8 16.23 0.24 18.74
CA ASN A 8 16.83 1.13 17.72
C ASN A 8 15.93 1.37 16.51
N ARG A 9 14.62 1.35 16.70
CA ARG A 9 13.76 1.78 15.62
C ARG A 9 13.91 3.29 15.45
N PRO A 10 14.30 3.80 14.26
CA PRO A 10 14.29 5.22 14.03
C PRO A 10 12.88 5.75 14.26
N LEU A 11 12.78 6.84 15.01
CA LEU A 11 11.52 7.53 15.19
C LEU A 11 10.89 7.75 13.79
N PRO A 12 9.60 7.46 13.64
CA PRO A 12 8.95 7.71 12.37
C PRO A 12 9.17 9.18 12.00
N ASN A 13 9.62 9.39 10.78
CA ASN A 13 9.83 10.74 10.27
C ASN A 13 8.52 11.52 10.44
N ARG A 14 8.53 12.54 11.30
CA ARG A 14 7.36 13.38 11.52
C ARG A 14 7.26 14.39 10.39
N PRO A 15 6.42 14.17 9.38
CA PRO A 15 6.25 15.17 8.33
C PRO A 15 5.68 16.45 8.92
N SER A 16 6.01 17.59 8.34
CA SER A 16 5.35 18.85 8.67
C SER A 16 3.83 18.74 8.41
N ALA A 17 3.04 19.54 9.08
CA ALA A 17 1.58 19.56 8.88
C ALA A 17 1.19 19.73 7.40
N SER A 18 1.93 20.56 6.66
CA SER A 18 1.70 20.75 5.23
C SER A 18 2.04 19.52 4.39
N ALA A 19 3.11 18.79 4.74
CA ALA A 19 3.46 17.55 4.06
C ALA A 19 2.45 16.43 4.38
N ALA A 20 1.97 16.36 5.63
CA ALA A 20 0.91 15.44 6.01
C ALA A 20 -0.37 15.71 5.21
N HIS A 21 -0.80 16.98 5.14
CA HIS A 21 -1.99 17.37 4.38
C HIS A 21 -1.91 17.00 2.89
N ARG A 22 -0.76 17.18 2.24
CA ARG A 22 -0.57 16.80 0.84
C ARG A 22 -0.65 15.30 0.59
N ARG A 23 -0.47 14.49 1.63
CA ARG A 23 -0.50 13.02 1.53
C ARG A 23 -1.81 12.42 2.00
N ASP A 24 -2.76 13.22 2.48
CA ASP A 24 -4.00 12.72 3.05
C ASP A 24 -4.79 11.87 2.06
N ASP A 25 -4.88 12.29 0.80
CA ASP A 25 -5.59 11.55 -0.24
C ASP A 25 -4.97 10.16 -0.48
N TRP A 26 -3.65 10.09 -0.55
CA TRP A 26 -2.92 8.84 -0.69
C TRP A 26 -3.05 7.98 0.57
N LYS A 27 -2.80 8.56 1.73
CA LYS A 27 -2.76 7.84 3.01
C LYS A 27 -4.13 7.31 3.44
N PHE A 28 -5.17 8.11 3.32
CA PHE A 28 -6.50 7.75 3.82
C PHE A 28 -7.47 7.31 2.72
N GLY A 29 -7.29 7.77 1.51
CA GLY A 29 -8.18 7.46 0.39
C GLY A 29 -7.61 6.48 -0.63
N PHE A 30 -6.35 6.13 -0.54
CA PHE A 30 -5.64 5.35 -1.55
C PHE A 30 -5.83 5.95 -2.96
N VAL A 31 -5.67 7.26 -3.03
CA VAL A 31 -5.85 8.02 -4.27
C VAL A 31 -4.51 8.13 -4.99
N GLY A 32 -4.44 7.58 -6.18
CA GLY A 32 -3.32 7.73 -7.09
C GLY A 32 -3.50 8.90 -8.04
N SER A 33 -2.62 9.01 -9.03
CA SER A 33 -2.71 9.98 -10.10
C SER A 33 -2.76 9.30 -11.46
N ARG A 34 -3.64 9.78 -12.34
CA ARG A 34 -3.72 9.34 -13.73
C ARG A 34 -3.21 10.45 -14.65
N ASP A 35 -2.26 10.12 -15.51
CA ASP A 35 -1.86 11.00 -16.58
C ASP A 35 -3.00 11.16 -17.60
N ARG A 36 -3.43 12.39 -17.81
CA ARG A 36 -4.55 12.70 -18.72
C ARG A 36 -4.22 12.38 -20.18
N ASN A 37 -2.94 12.37 -20.56
CA ASN A 37 -2.52 12.13 -21.93
C ASN A 37 -2.34 10.63 -22.22
N SER A 38 -1.66 9.91 -21.35
CA SER A 38 -1.35 8.49 -21.55
C SER A 38 -2.33 7.53 -20.86
N GLY A 39 -3.09 8.01 -19.88
CA GLY A 39 -3.94 7.18 -19.04
C GLY A 39 -3.19 6.38 -17.98
N MET A 40 -1.86 6.53 -17.90
CA MET A 40 -1.04 5.81 -16.92
C MET A 40 -1.37 6.23 -15.50
N ILE A 41 -1.55 5.24 -14.63
CA ILE A 41 -1.83 5.45 -13.21
C ILE A 41 -0.55 5.28 -12.40
N HIS A 42 -0.26 6.24 -11.55
CA HIS A 42 0.87 6.22 -10.62
C HIS A 42 0.39 6.00 -9.18
N LEU A 43 0.98 5.03 -8.52
CA LEU A 43 0.78 4.68 -7.11
C LEU A 43 2.16 4.52 -6.43
N PRO A 44 2.56 5.41 -5.52
CA PRO A 44 1.88 6.62 -5.04
C PRO A 44 1.70 7.69 -6.13
N PRO A 45 0.87 8.73 -5.89
CA PRO A 45 0.61 9.75 -6.89
C PRO A 45 1.88 10.51 -7.27
N ALA A 46 2.05 10.79 -8.55
CA ALA A 46 3.18 11.50 -9.11
C ALA A 46 2.72 12.78 -9.81
N ARG A 47 3.63 13.76 -9.91
CA ARG A 47 3.41 15.00 -10.66
C ARG A 47 3.94 14.93 -12.09
N VAL A 48 4.87 14.02 -12.31
CA VAL A 48 5.49 13.80 -13.64
C VAL A 48 5.13 12.40 -14.09
N SER A 49 4.64 12.28 -15.32
CA SER A 49 4.32 10.99 -15.91
C SER A 49 5.59 10.25 -16.34
N GLU A 50 5.69 8.98 -16.01
CA GLU A 50 6.75 8.12 -16.52
C GLU A 50 6.64 7.92 -18.04
N LYS A 51 5.43 8.03 -18.57
CA LYS A 51 5.16 7.90 -19.99
C LYS A 51 4.93 9.26 -20.62
N GLY A 52 5.91 9.71 -21.40
CA GLY A 52 5.83 10.97 -22.12
C GLY A 52 6.26 12.21 -21.33
N GLY A 53 6.56 12.09 -20.04
CA GLY A 53 7.13 13.18 -19.23
C GLY A 53 6.22 14.38 -19.01
N ALA A 54 4.89 14.23 -19.15
CA ALA A 54 3.95 15.31 -18.84
C ALA A 54 4.07 15.73 -17.38
N VAL A 55 4.10 17.04 -17.12
CA VAL A 55 4.24 17.62 -15.78
C VAL A 55 2.94 18.26 -15.35
N ASP A 56 2.49 17.94 -14.12
CA ASP A 56 1.27 18.50 -13.51
C ASP A 56 -0.01 18.37 -14.36
N ASP A 57 -0.04 17.39 -15.26
CA ASP A 57 -1.22 17.06 -16.08
C ASP A 57 -1.84 15.73 -15.62
N MET A 58 -2.10 15.67 -14.33
CA MET A 58 -2.64 14.51 -13.66
C MET A 58 -4.04 14.78 -13.12
N GLU A 59 -4.84 13.73 -13.07
CA GLU A 59 -6.10 13.74 -12.34
C GLU A 59 -6.06 12.73 -11.18
N PRO A 60 -6.72 13.02 -10.06
CA PRO A 60 -6.82 12.05 -8.96
C PRO A 60 -7.66 10.85 -9.39
N VAL A 61 -7.22 9.66 -8.99
CA VAL A 61 -7.96 8.42 -9.23
C VAL A 61 -8.07 7.65 -7.92
N PRO A 62 -9.29 7.49 -7.37
CA PRO A 62 -9.49 6.68 -6.16
C PRO A 62 -9.34 5.20 -6.50
N MET A 63 -8.51 4.49 -5.73
CA MET A 63 -8.15 3.10 -5.97
C MET A 63 -8.59 2.16 -4.84
N ALA A 64 -9.18 2.68 -3.77
CA ALA A 64 -9.53 1.91 -2.57
C ALA A 64 -10.51 0.76 -2.81
N ALA A 65 -11.33 0.84 -3.85
CA ALA A 65 -12.28 -0.20 -4.23
C ALA A 65 -11.88 -0.97 -5.50
N THR A 66 -10.63 -0.79 -5.94
CA THR A 66 -10.14 -1.42 -7.17
C THR A 66 -9.48 -2.75 -6.87
N VAL A 67 -9.93 -3.80 -7.52
CA VAL A 67 -9.34 -5.13 -7.42
C VAL A 67 -8.00 -5.15 -8.15
N GLY A 68 -7.04 -5.84 -7.57
CA GLY A 68 -5.73 -6.07 -8.17
C GLY A 68 -5.37 -7.54 -8.25
N THR A 69 -4.25 -7.82 -8.89
CA THR A 69 -3.70 -9.16 -9.04
C THR A 69 -2.27 -9.17 -8.50
N VAL A 70 -1.94 -10.16 -7.68
CA VAL A 70 -0.58 -10.38 -7.20
C VAL A 70 0.29 -10.82 -8.36
N VAL A 71 1.33 -10.06 -8.67
CA VAL A 71 2.29 -10.39 -9.75
C VAL A 71 3.59 -10.98 -9.21
N SER A 72 3.96 -10.61 -7.98
CA SER A 72 5.06 -11.26 -7.25
C SER A 72 4.86 -11.04 -5.75
N PHE A 73 5.53 -11.86 -4.94
CA PHE A 73 5.48 -11.70 -3.49
C PHE A 73 6.77 -12.18 -2.84
N THR A 74 6.98 -11.75 -1.61
CA THR A 74 8.03 -12.26 -0.73
C THR A 74 7.48 -12.44 0.68
N ILE A 75 8.06 -13.38 1.41
CA ILE A 75 7.74 -13.63 2.82
C ILE A 75 8.89 -13.10 3.65
N ASP A 76 8.65 -11.98 4.34
CA ASP A 76 9.64 -11.34 5.18
C ASP A 76 9.53 -11.84 6.62
N LYS A 77 10.57 -12.57 7.04
CA LYS A 77 10.67 -13.13 8.40
C LYS A 77 11.47 -12.24 9.34
N LEU A 78 12.12 -11.22 8.82
CA LEU A 78 13.02 -10.35 9.56
C LEU A 78 12.39 -9.00 9.92
N VAL A 79 11.32 -8.61 9.24
CA VAL A 79 10.63 -7.35 9.52
C VAL A 79 10.02 -7.39 10.91
N TYR A 80 10.14 -6.26 11.61
CA TYR A 80 9.43 -6.11 12.87
C TYR A 80 7.92 -5.98 12.62
N SER A 81 7.20 -6.96 13.08
CA SER A 81 5.73 -6.99 12.97
C SER A 81 5.15 -7.62 14.24
N PRO A 82 3.97 -7.16 14.69
CA PRO A 82 3.23 -7.84 15.76
C PRO A 82 2.84 -9.28 15.41
N SER A 83 2.79 -9.59 14.12
CA SER A 83 2.38 -10.90 13.60
C SER A 83 3.28 -11.35 12.46
N PRO A 84 4.55 -11.72 12.73
CA PRO A 84 5.44 -12.25 11.70
C PRO A 84 5.01 -13.68 11.27
N PRO A 85 5.37 -14.11 10.05
CA PRO A 85 6.02 -13.35 8.99
C PRO A 85 5.08 -12.38 8.28
N VAL A 86 5.63 -11.35 7.65
CA VAL A 86 4.88 -10.44 6.80
C VAL A 86 4.95 -10.92 5.36
N VAL A 87 3.81 -11.04 4.71
CA VAL A 87 3.73 -11.29 3.27
C VAL A 87 3.65 -9.95 2.57
N PHE A 88 4.60 -9.70 1.69
CA PHE A 88 4.71 -8.46 0.93
C PHE A 88 4.57 -8.76 -0.54
N ALA A 89 3.61 -8.14 -1.20
CA ALA A 89 3.26 -8.45 -2.57
C ALA A 89 3.33 -7.21 -3.46
N VAL A 90 3.69 -7.42 -4.72
CA VAL A 90 3.51 -6.42 -5.77
C VAL A 90 2.18 -6.71 -6.45
N VAL A 91 1.33 -5.70 -6.52
CA VAL A 91 -0.04 -5.81 -7.01
C VAL A 91 -0.23 -4.91 -8.23
N ASP A 92 -0.73 -5.50 -9.30
CA ASP A 92 -1.23 -4.77 -10.48
C ASP A 92 -2.74 -4.58 -10.33
N PHE A 93 -3.17 -3.33 -10.33
CA PHE A 93 -4.59 -2.99 -10.21
C PHE A 93 -5.28 -2.99 -11.58
N ASP A 94 -6.53 -3.41 -11.59
CA ASP A 94 -7.35 -3.38 -12.78
C ASP A 94 -7.50 -1.94 -13.29
N GLY A 95 -7.27 -1.74 -14.58
CA GLY A 95 -7.28 -0.42 -15.19
C GLY A 95 -5.96 0.35 -15.11
N GLY A 96 -4.95 -0.19 -14.42
CA GLY A 96 -3.62 0.36 -14.30
C GLY A 96 -3.22 0.68 -12.86
N GLY A 97 -1.93 0.92 -12.67
CA GLY A 97 -1.32 1.16 -11.36
C GLY A 97 -0.70 -0.12 -10.76
N ARG A 98 0.51 0.02 -10.26
CA ARG A 98 1.25 -1.03 -9.57
C ARG A 98 1.76 -0.51 -8.25
N ALA A 99 1.57 -1.25 -7.18
CA ALA A 99 2.07 -0.88 -5.87
C ALA A 99 2.54 -2.11 -5.08
N PRO A 100 3.63 -1.97 -4.31
CA PRO A 100 4.01 -2.96 -3.31
C PRO A 100 3.18 -2.73 -2.04
N LEU A 101 2.53 -3.78 -1.54
CA LEU A 101 1.65 -3.71 -0.37
C LEU A 101 1.79 -4.98 0.47
N GLU A 102 1.59 -4.82 1.78
CA GLU A 102 1.47 -5.98 2.66
C GLU A 102 0.15 -6.69 2.44
N LEU A 103 0.17 -8.02 2.63
CA LEU A 103 -1.04 -8.83 2.62
C LEU A 103 -1.69 -8.86 4.01
N ALA A 104 -3.01 -8.82 4.03
CA ALA A 104 -3.83 -9.06 5.21
C ALA A 104 -4.74 -10.26 4.98
N ASP A 105 -5.17 -10.89 6.07
CA ASP A 105 -6.12 -12.01 6.06
C ASP A 105 -5.68 -13.22 5.19
N CYS A 106 -4.39 -13.38 5.00
CA CYS A 106 -3.80 -14.45 4.19
C CYS A 106 -2.48 -14.88 4.80
N GLY A 107 -2.35 -16.15 5.04
CA GLY A 107 -1.09 -16.73 5.55
C GLY A 107 -0.03 -16.91 4.45
N PRO A 108 1.23 -17.12 4.87
CA PRO A 108 2.33 -17.33 3.91
C PRO A 108 2.14 -18.57 3.04
N ASP A 109 1.37 -19.56 3.49
CA ASP A 109 1.11 -20.79 2.75
C ASP A 109 -0.05 -20.65 1.74
N GLU A 110 -0.80 -19.56 1.82
CA GLU A 110 -1.98 -19.34 0.99
C GLU A 110 -1.70 -18.39 -0.19
N ILE A 111 -0.60 -17.62 -0.13
CA ILE A 111 -0.26 -16.64 -1.16
C ILE A 111 0.23 -17.31 -2.42
N GLU A 112 -0.28 -16.88 -3.57
CA GLU A 112 0.19 -17.32 -4.88
C GLU A 112 0.13 -16.18 -5.90
N VAL A 113 0.99 -16.26 -6.91
CA VAL A 113 0.94 -15.34 -8.06
C VAL A 113 -0.38 -15.55 -8.81
N GLY A 114 -1.03 -14.46 -9.18
CA GLY A 114 -2.35 -14.49 -9.81
C GLY A 114 -3.51 -14.32 -8.85
N MET A 115 -3.26 -14.35 -7.54
CA MET A 115 -4.31 -14.13 -6.53
C MET A 115 -4.97 -12.77 -6.73
N ARG A 116 -6.30 -12.74 -6.68
CA ARG A 116 -7.08 -11.50 -6.72
C ARG A 116 -7.20 -10.91 -5.34
N VAL A 117 -6.91 -9.63 -5.21
CA VAL A 117 -6.85 -8.92 -3.93
C VAL A 117 -7.58 -7.57 -4.00
N LEU A 118 -8.01 -7.10 -2.85
CA LEU A 118 -8.70 -5.83 -2.70
C LEU A 118 -8.03 -5.00 -1.59
N PRO A 119 -7.84 -3.69 -1.76
CA PRO A 119 -7.30 -2.84 -0.70
C PRO A 119 -8.15 -2.87 0.57
N THR A 120 -7.48 -2.86 1.70
CA THR A 120 -8.07 -2.80 3.03
C THR A 120 -7.22 -1.93 3.94
N PHE A 121 -7.84 -1.06 4.72
CA PHE A 121 -7.13 -0.15 5.62
C PHE A 121 -6.90 -0.83 6.97
N ARG A 122 -5.65 -1.04 7.31
CA ARG A 122 -5.25 -1.83 8.48
C ARG A 122 -4.13 -1.16 9.27
N ARG A 123 -4.01 -1.52 10.53
CA ARG A 123 -2.89 -1.11 11.35
C ARG A 123 -1.60 -1.79 10.87
N LEU A 124 -0.57 -1.00 10.54
CA LEU A 124 0.75 -1.49 10.20
C LEU A 124 1.59 -1.79 11.44
N PHE A 125 1.64 -0.84 12.34
CA PHE A 125 2.43 -0.93 13.56
C PHE A 125 1.96 0.09 14.60
N THR A 126 2.47 -0.07 15.81
CA THR A 126 2.30 0.89 16.89
C THR A 126 3.69 1.37 17.31
N ALA A 127 3.89 2.67 17.38
CA ALA A 127 5.11 3.30 17.87
C ALA A 127 4.76 4.41 18.86
N ASP A 128 5.45 4.47 20.01
CA ASP A 128 5.17 5.43 21.08
C ASP A 128 3.67 5.49 21.47
N GLU A 129 3.06 4.31 21.59
CA GLU A 129 1.62 4.14 21.88
C GLU A 129 0.68 4.71 20.80
N ILE A 130 1.20 5.13 19.66
CA ILE A 130 0.43 5.63 18.52
C ILE A 130 0.28 4.54 17.47
N HIS A 131 -0.95 4.23 17.11
CA HIS A 131 -1.26 3.29 16.03
C HIS A 131 -1.09 3.97 14.68
N ASN A 132 -0.33 3.30 13.78
CA ASN A 132 -0.13 3.77 12.42
C ASN A 132 -0.88 2.86 11.46
N TYR A 133 -1.73 3.45 10.64
CA TYR A 133 -2.58 2.76 9.67
C TYR A 133 -2.13 3.05 8.26
N PHE A 134 -2.24 2.05 7.41
CA PHE A 134 -2.06 2.20 5.98
C PHE A 134 -2.82 1.09 5.23
N TRP A 135 -2.81 1.18 3.94
CA TRP A 135 -3.44 0.22 3.07
C TRP A 135 -2.62 -1.07 2.98
N LYS A 136 -3.32 -2.17 3.14
CA LYS A 136 -2.88 -3.52 2.79
C LYS A 136 -3.80 -4.06 1.71
N VAL A 137 -3.53 -5.25 1.21
CA VAL A 137 -4.45 -5.96 0.33
C VAL A 137 -4.86 -7.28 0.96
N ALA A 138 -6.12 -7.64 0.79
CA ALA A 138 -6.67 -8.91 1.27
C ALA A 138 -7.22 -9.71 0.09
N PRO A 139 -7.19 -11.06 0.15
CA PRO A 139 -7.76 -11.88 -0.90
C PRO A 139 -9.25 -11.57 -1.12
N VAL A 140 -9.63 -11.46 -2.39
CA VAL A 140 -11.05 -11.39 -2.75
C VAL A 140 -11.64 -12.78 -2.52
N ARG A 141 -12.46 -12.89 -1.49
CA ARG A 141 -13.21 -14.11 -1.25
C ARG A 141 -14.50 -14.03 -2.04
N GLY A 142 -14.71 -15.02 -2.90
CA GLY A 142 -15.92 -15.07 -3.70
C GLY A 142 -17.15 -15.03 -2.80
N VAL A 143 -18.14 -14.23 -3.22
CA VAL A 143 -19.48 -14.32 -2.65
C VAL A 143 -20.02 -15.70 -3.04
N ARG A 144 -20.23 -16.56 -2.04
CA ARG A 144 -20.93 -17.82 -2.25
C ARG A 144 -22.42 -17.58 -2.44
#